data_a6fafccfc274fd8d97d1a7a8f6ffe728
#
_entry.id   a6fafccfc274fd8d97d1a7a8f6ffe728
#
_cell.length_a   1.000
_cell.length_b   1.000
_cell.length_c   1.000
_cell.angle_alpha   90.00
_cell.angle_beta   90.00
_cell.angle_gamma   90.00
#
_symmetry.space_group_name_H-M   'P 1'
#
loop_
_entity.id
_entity.type
_entity.pdbx_description
1 polymer ?
#
loop_
_entity_poly.entity_id
_entity_poly.type
_entity_poly.pdbx_seq_one_letter_code
_entity_poly.pdbx_strand_id
1 'polypeptide(L)'
;MKIVYSGRFTELLEETPLSVQKAFYKQLRFLAGDIRYPSLHAKKYDESGNLWQARVTKDWRFYFTVEGDEYRLHDIKRHPK
;
A
#
# COMPACT_ATOMS: atom_id res chain seq x y z
N MET A 1 4.76 0.43 -13.88
CA MET A 1 3.62 -0.29 -13.26
C MET A 1 2.46 0.66 -13.09
N LYS A 2 1.28 0.23 -13.44
CA LYS A 2 0.07 1.00 -13.19
C LYS A 2 -0.37 0.85 -11.75
N ILE A 3 -0.99 1.89 -11.21
CA ILE A 3 -1.60 1.85 -9.89
C ILE A 3 -3.11 1.86 -10.08
N VAL A 4 -3.79 0.87 -9.52
CA VAL A 4 -5.24 0.75 -9.60
C VAL A 4 -5.81 0.82 -8.19
N TYR A 5 -6.72 1.76 -7.95
CA TYR A 5 -7.38 1.97 -6.67
C TYR A 5 -8.73 1.26 -6.69
N SER A 6 -8.98 0.36 -5.74
CA SER A 6 -10.33 -0.15 -5.56
C SER A 6 -11.20 0.96 -4.95
N GLY A 7 -12.52 0.87 -5.15
CA GLY A 7 -13.43 1.82 -4.52
C GLY A 7 -13.32 1.80 -2.99
N ARG A 8 -13.18 0.60 -2.43
CA ARG A 8 -12.99 0.43 -0.99
C ARG A 8 -11.71 1.13 -0.52
N PHE A 9 -10.60 0.98 -1.26
CA PHE A 9 -9.34 1.60 -0.87
C PHE A 9 -9.46 3.12 -0.85
N THR A 10 -10.07 3.70 -1.88
CA THR A 10 -10.27 5.14 -1.96
C THR A 10 -11.05 5.66 -0.77
N GLU A 11 -12.14 4.98 -0.40
CA GLU A 11 -12.94 5.38 0.76
C GLU A 11 -12.13 5.29 2.05
N LEU A 12 -11.39 4.19 2.25
CA LEU A 12 -10.58 4.02 3.43
C LEU A 12 -9.48 5.08 3.54
N LEU A 13 -8.85 5.40 2.41
CA LEU A 13 -7.79 6.42 2.39
C LEU A 13 -8.34 7.78 2.81
N GLU A 14 -9.51 8.15 2.29
CA GLU A 14 -10.14 9.43 2.64
C GLU A 14 -10.47 9.54 4.12
N GLU A 15 -10.67 8.42 4.80
CA GLU A 15 -10.96 8.40 6.24
C GLU A 15 -9.71 8.46 7.11
N THR A 16 -8.51 8.31 6.54
CA THR A 16 -7.28 8.38 7.32
C THR A 16 -6.94 9.83 7.65
N PRO A 17 -6.12 10.06 8.71
CA PRO A 17 -5.63 11.39 8.99
C PRO A 17 -4.85 11.97 7.80
N LEU A 18 -4.89 13.29 7.64
CA LEU A 18 -4.21 13.93 6.50
C LEU A 18 -2.72 13.62 6.44
N SER A 19 -2.05 13.53 7.59
CA SER A 19 -0.64 13.16 7.63
C SER A 19 -0.38 11.77 7.07
N VAL A 20 -1.32 10.84 7.28
CA VAL A 20 -1.23 9.48 6.76
C VAL A 20 -1.43 9.49 5.25
N GLN A 21 -2.39 10.27 4.75
CA GLN A 21 -2.62 10.39 3.32
C GLN A 21 -1.38 10.91 2.60
N LYS A 22 -0.74 11.93 3.15
CA LYS A 22 0.50 12.48 2.56
C LYS A 22 1.62 11.45 2.55
N ALA A 23 1.79 10.73 3.65
CA ALA A 23 2.79 9.69 3.76
C ALA A 23 2.51 8.56 2.75
N PHE A 24 1.24 8.20 2.57
CA PHE A 24 0.87 7.19 1.61
C PHE A 24 1.28 7.58 0.18
N TYR A 25 0.99 8.81 -0.25
CA TYR A 25 1.34 9.23 -1.60
C TYR A 25 2.85 9.25 -1.83
N LYS A 26 3.62 9.59 -0.81
CA LYS A 26 5.07 9.51 -0.89
C LYS A 26 5.54 8.06 -1.10
N GLN A 27 4.99 7.14 -0.30
CA GLN A 27 5.34 5.71 -0.41
C GLN A 27 4.89 5.13 -1.74
N LEU A 28 3.74 5.58 -2.25
CA LEU A 28 3.23 5.13 -3.53
C LEU A 28 4.19 5.45 -4.67
N ARG A 29 4.83 6.62 -4.62
CA ARG A 29 5.82 6.98 -5.63
C ARG A 29 7.03 6.03 -5.61
N PHE A 30 7.45 5.62 -4.43
CA PHE A 30 8.53 4.63 -4.29
C PHE A 30 8.10 3.28 -4.86
N LEU A 31 6.87 2.86 -4.56
CA LEU A 31 6.34 1.60 -5.07
C LEU A 31 6.30 1.60 -6.60
N ALA A 32 5.87 2.70 -7.20
CA ALA A 32 5.79 2.82 -8.65
C ALA A 32 7.17 2.69 -9.30
N GLY A 33 8.21 3.09 -8.61
CA GLY A 33 9.58 2.97 -9.10
C GLY A 33 10.20 1.60 -8.86
N ASP A 34 10.11 1.10 -7.64
CA ASP A 34 10.72 -0.19 -7.28
C ASP A 34 10.10 -0.70 -5.97
N ILE A 35 9.42 -1.84 -6.06
CA ILE A 35 8.80 -2.48 -4.89
C ILE A 35 9.82 -2.79 -3.78
N ARG A 36 11.10 -2.89 -4.14
CA ARG A 36 12.17 -3.19 -3.18
C ARG A 36 12.74 -1.95 -2.49
N TYR A 37 12.19 -0.78 -2.77
CA TYR A 37 12.65 0.45 -2.12
C TYR A 37 12.58 0.28 -0.60
N PRO A 38 13.70 0.53 0.13
CA PRO A 38 13.78 0.14 1.56
C PRO A 38 12.70 0.69 2.46
N SER A 39 12.26 1.95 2.27
CA SER A 39 11.27 2.55 3.15
C SER A 39 9.91 1.87 3.09
N LEU A 40 9.62 1.14 1.99
CA LEU A 40 8.35 0.43 1.84
C LEU A 40 8.24 -0.78 2.76
N HIS A 41 9.35 -1.42 3.09
CA HIS A 41 9.34 -2.69 3.81
C HIS A 41 8.31 -3.66 3.22
N ALA A 42 8.24 -3.70 1.87
CA ALA A 42 7.25 -4.51 1.18
C ALA A 42 7.56 -5.99 1.33
N LYS A 43 6.54 -6.77 1.62
CA LYS A 43 6.68 -8.21 1.76
C LYS A 43 5.35 -8.89 1.44
N LYS A 44 5.40 -10.14 1.03
CA LYS A 44 4.16 -10.90 0.86
C LYS A 44 3.53 -11.12 2.22
N TYR A 45 2.29 -10.67 2.35
CA TYR A 45 1.50 -10.86 3.55
C TYR A 45 0.85 -12.24 3.57
N ASP A 46 0.42 -12.70 2.40
CA ASP A 46 -0.18 -14.02 2.20
C ASP A 46 0.47 -14.62 0.96
N GLU A 47 1.33 -15.61 1.14
CA GLU A 47 2.06 -16.22 0.05
C GLU A 47 1.16 -16.98 -0.92
N SER A 48 0.06 -17.54 -0.44
CA SER A 48 -0.86 -18.28 -1.29
C SER A 48 -1.75 -17.36 -2.12
N GLY A 49 -1.99 -16.12 -1.66
CA GLY A 49 -2.93 -15.19 -2.25
C GLY A 49 -2.33 -14.04 -3.03
N ASN A 50 -1.01 -14.00 -3.19
CA ASN A 50 -0.35 -12.88 -3.88
C ASN A 50 -0.65 -11.52 -3.24
N LEU A 51 -0.98 -11.49 -1.96
CA LEU A 51 -1.26 -10.26 -1.23
C LEU A 51 0.02 -9.75 -0.58
N TRP A 52 0.32 -8.47 -0.82
CA TRP A 52 1.51 -7.81 -0.30
C TRP A 52 1.12 -6.75 0.71
N GLN A 53 2.04 -6.50 1.63
CA GLN A 53 1.92 -5.45 2.63
C GLN A 53 3.09 -4.48 2.46
N ALA A 54 2.82 -3.18 2.56
CA ALA A 54 3.88 -2.18 2.57
C ALA A 54 3.60 -1.12 3.63
N ARG A 55 4.66 -0.46 4.06
CA ARG A 55 4.57 0.57 5.10
C ARG A 55 4.06 1.89 4.54
N VAL A 56 3.09 2.50 5.22
CA VAL A 56 2.72 3.90 5.02
C VAL A 56 3.52 4.76 5.98
N THR A 57 3.34 4.50 7.28
CA THR A 57 4.12 5.10 8.36
C THR A 57 4.46 3.99 9.35
N LYS A 58 5.09 4.34 10.46
CA LYS A 58 5.36 3.40 11.54
C LYS A 58 4.11 2.66 11.98
N ASP A 59 2.96 3.33 12.01
CA ASP A 59 1.72 2.78 12.55
C ASP A 59 0.70 2.38 11.50
N TRP A 60 0.95 2.61 10.23
CA TRP A 60 0.00 2.34 9.16
C TRP A 60 0.61 1.50 8.06
N ARG A 61 -0.22 0.60 7.47
CA ARG A 61 0.17 -0.28 6.37
C ARG A 61 -0.86 -0.23 5.28
N PHE A 62 -0.43 -0.48 4.04
CA PHE A 62 -1.37 -0.69 2.95
C PHE A 62 -1.10 -2.03 2.29
N TYR A 63 -2.13 -2.56 1.65
CA TYR A 63 -2.14 -3.92 1.11
C TYR A 63 -2.51 -3.88 -0.35
N PHE A 64 -1.80 -4.66 -1.15
CA PHE A 64 -2.00 -4.65 -2.60
C PHE A 64 -1.64 -6.01 -3.19
N THR A 65 -2.16 -6.26 -4.40
CA THR A 65 -1.77 -7.41 -5.20
C THR A 65 -0.97 -6.94 -6.40
N VAL A 66 -0.11 -7.81 -6.93
CA VAL A 66 0.65 -7.54 -8.15
C VAL A 66 0.03 -8.40 -9.24
N GLU A 67 -0.55 -7.75 -10.24
CA GLU A 67 -1.26 -8.45 -11.31
C GLU A 67 -0.79 -7.93 -12.65
N GLY A 68 0.08 -8.72 -13.33
CA GLY A 68 0.69 -8.28 -14.58
C GLY A 68 1.56 -7.05 -14.34
N ASP A 69 1.22 -5.95 -15.00
CA ASP A 69 1.93 -4.67 -14.84
C ASP A 69 1.20 -3.70 -13.90
N GLU A 70 0.30 -4.22 -13.06
CA GLU A 70 -0.51 -3.40 -12.17
C GLU A 70 -0.26 -3.73 -10.71
N TYR A 71 -0.27 -2.68 -9.87
CA TYR A 71 -0.44 -2.81 -8.44
C TYR A 71 -1.88 -2.43 -8.12
N ARG A 72 -2.64 -3.39 -7.60
CA ARG A 72 -4.04 -3.16 -7.22
C ARG A 72 -4.11 -2.96 -5.72
N LEU A 73 -4.53 -1.77 -5.31
CA LEU A 73 -4.59 -1.38 -3.90
C LEU A 73 -5.93 -1.80 -3.31
N HIS A 74 -5.88 -2.54 -2.20
CA HIS A 74 -7.08 -3.13 -1.61
C HIS A 74 -7.45 -2.57 -0.25
N ASP A 75 -6.45 -2.26 0.59
CA ASP A 75 -6.73 -1.91 1.98
C ASP A 75 -5.65 -0.99 2.52
N ILE A 76 -6.01 -0.15 3.47
CA ILE A 76 -5.09 0.67 4.25
C ILE A 76 -5.63 0.72 5.68
N LYS A 77 -4.77 0.40 6.66
CA LYS A 77 -5.22 0.32 8.05
C LYS A 77 -4.07 0.46 9.02
N ARG A 78 -4.39 0.72 10.27
CA ARG A 78 -3.40 0.79 11.32
C ARG A 78 -2.79 -0.58 11.53
N HIS A 79 -1.47 -0.58 11.75
CA HIS A 79 -0.74 -1.80 12.04
C HIS A 79 -0.89 -2.12 13.53
N PRO A 80 -1.38 -3.31 13.89
CA PRO A 80 -1.49 -3.70 15.29
C PRO A 80 -0.12 -3.74 15.95
N LYS A 81 -0.06 -3.29 17.19
CA LYS A 81 1.17 -3.36 17.97
C LYS A 81 1.27 -4.68 18.70
#